data_a9867a14aca970c134b4a22dac023e7e
#
_entry.id   a9867a14aca970c134b4a22dac023e7e
#
_cell.length_a   1.000
_cell.length_b   1.000
_cell.length_c   1.000
_cell.angle_alpha   90.00
_cell.angle_beta   90.00
_cell.angle_gamma   90.00
#
_symmetry.space_group_name_H-M   'P 1'
#
loop_
_entity.id
_entity.type
_entity.pdbx_description
1 polymer ?
#
loop_
_entity_poly.entity_id
_entity_poly.type
_entity_poly.pdbx_seq_one_letter_code
_entity_poly.pdbx_strand_id
1 'polypeptide(L)'
;MEYVVGLLREIDPAVPVSFCDGTAPAEAVIATGGDNANRCFRARYAGIPALLRGHRQSVAVLSGRETEAQLAGLADDIWAYSGLGCRNVSLVFLPEGAELRLRMPAVQAKYRNNYLQTRALLRMQGCPFVDLGAAVAVEQQEFPRALSEIAYARYRSADEVAAWLAEHDAELQCVVTETPPPAPRAASPPLPSPSPPAHPVYPALPPTHPPADV
;
A
#
# COMPACT_ATOMS: atom_id res chain seq x y z
N MET A 1 14.40 7.67 17.62
CA MET A 1 15.58 7.13 16.89
C MET A 1 16.85 7.13 17.74
N GLU A 2 17.16 8.19 18.49
CA GLU A 2 18.32 8.22 19.42
C GLU A 2 18.36 7.05 20.38
N TYR A 3 17.21 6.70 20.98
CA TYR A 3 17.07 5.54 21.84
C TYR A 3 17.49 4.23 21.14
N VAL A 4 17.06 4.04 19.88
CA VAL A 4 17.43 2.82 19.13
C VAL A 4 18.94 2.77 18.86
N VAL A 5 19.55 3.89 18.51
CA VAL A 5 21.02 3.97 18.33
C VAL A 5 21.74 3.74 19.65
N GLY A 6 21.19 4.22 20.77
CA GLY A 6 21.68 3.92 22.12
C GLY A 6 21.71 2.42 22.39
N LEU A 7 20.60 1.72 22.17
CA LEU A 7 20.53 0.27 22.35
C LEU A 7 21.50 -0.50 21.43
N LEU A 8 21.65 -0.07 20.18
CA LEU A 8 22.61 -0.70 19.26
C LEU A 8 24.03 -0.59 19.81
N ARG A 9 24.41 0.57 20.37
CA ARG A 9 25.73 0.79 20.95
C ARG A 9 25.96 0.04 22.28
N GLU A 10 24.90 -0.26 23.03
CA GLU A 10 24.95 -1.12 24.20
C GLU A 10 25.27 -2.58 23.80
N ILE A 11 24.72 -3.04 22.66
CA ILE A 11 24.96 -4.40 22.15
C ILE A 11 26.34 -4.49 21.49
N ASP A 12 26.66 -3.51 20.64
CA ASP A 12 27.95 -3.41 19.93
C ASP A 12 28.46 -1.97 19.99
N PRO A 13 29.41 -1.65 20.87
CA PRO A 13 29.98 -0.33 20.97
C PRO A 13 30.71 0.14 19.69
N ALA A 14 31.11 -0.78 18.81
CA ALA A 14 31.78 -0.49 17.56
C ALA A 14 30.83 -0.23 16.40
N VAL A 15 29.48 -0.31 16.60
CA VAL A 15 28.51 -0.09 15.54
C VAL A 15 28.70 1.32 14.92
N PRO A 16 28.93 1.42 13.60
CA PRO A 16 29.25 2.69 12.94
C PRO A 16 27.98 3.48 12.58
N VAL A 17 27.12 3.75 13.58
CA VAL A 17 25.86 4.49 13.41
C VAL A 17 25.93 5.79 14.20
N SER A 18 25.67 6.91 13.53
CA SER A 18 25.58 8.22 14.16
C SER A 18 24.45 9.06 13.57
N PHE A 19 24.02 10.05 14.33
CA PHE A 19 23.15 11.10 13.81
C PHE A 19 24.00 12.18 13.16
N CYS A 20 23.47 12.76 12.08
CA CYS A 20 24.03 13.95 11.46
C CYS A 20 22.89 14.94 11.18
N ASP A 21 23.25 16.20 11.01
CA ASP A 21 22.32 17.28 10.62
C ASP A 21 21.96 17.27 9.12
N GLY A 22 22.37 16.23 8.41
CA GLY A 22 22.16 16.10 6.97
C GLY A 22 23.14 16.86 6.11
N THR A 23 24.20 17.43 6.67
CA THR A 23 25.27 18.12 5.92
C THR A 23 26.46 17.21 5.58
N ALA A 24 26.55 16.07 6.25
CA ALA A 24 27.61 15.11 6.02
C ALA A 24 27.60 14.58 4.56
N PRO A 25 28.78 14.42 3.92
CA PRO A 25 28.89 13.80 2.61
C PRO A 25 28.44 12.34 2.71
N ALA A 26 27.71 11.88 1.69
CA ALA A 26 27.23 10.51 1.60
C ALA A 26 27.70 9.87 0.29
N GLU A 27 28.14 8.62 0.36
CA GLU A 27 28.52 7.82 -0.82
C GLU A 27 27.29 7.13 -1.44
N ALA A 28 26.27 6.87 -0.63
CA ALA A 28 24.97 6.34 -1.05
C ALA A 28 23.86 6.84 -0.11
N VAL A 29 22.64 6.90 -0.61
CA VAL A 29 21.47 7.41 0.15
C VAL A 29 20.30 6.45 0.07
N ILE A 30 19.69 6.19 1.23
CA ILE A 30 18.38 5.57 1.33
C ILE A 30 17.43 6.59 1.96
N ALA A 31 16.41 7.02 1.22
CA ALA A 31 15.44 7.99 1.72
C ALA A 31 14.01 7.57 1.41
N THR A 32 13.11 7.85 2.35
CA THR A 32 11.68 7.64 2.20
C THR A 32 10.93 8.92 2.48
N GLY A 33 9.89 9.20 1.73
CA GLY A 33 9.05 10.38 1.93
C GLY A 33 7.98 10.52 0.87
N GLY A 34 7.05 11.43 1.05
CA GLY A 34 6.06 11.78 0.02
C GLY A 34 6.73 12.42 -1.22
N ASP A 35 5.93 12.69 -2.24
CA ASP A 35 6.43 13.14 -3.55
C ASP A 35 7.25 14.43 -3.50
N ASN A 36 6.85 15.36 -2.61
CA ASN A 36 7.61 16.60 -2.40
C ASN A 36 9.00 16.32 -1.80
N ALA A 37 9.07 15.45 -0.78
CA ALA A 37 10.33 15.07 -0.16
C ALA A 37 11.22 14.33 -1.16
N ASN A 38 10.65 13.44 -1.97
CA ASN A 38 11.39 12.73 -3.01
C ASN A 38 11.97 13.66 -4.08
N ARG A 39 11.23 14.70 -4.49
CA ARG A 39 11.77 15.73 -5.40
C ARG A 39 12.97 16.44 -4.79
N CYS A 40 12.88 16.81 -3.51
CA CYS A 40 14.00 17.42 -2.78
C CYS A 40 15.20 16.47 -2.68
N PHE A 41 14.97 15.19 -2.37
CA PHE A 41 16.03 14.19 -2.30
C PHE A 41 16.72 13.97 -3.66
N ARG A 42 15.95 13.86 -4.74
CA ARG A 42 16.51 13.74 -6.10
C ARG A 42 17.39 14.93 -6.49
N ALA A 43 16.97 16.15 -6.15
CA ALA A 43 17.75 17.35 -6.41
C ALA A 43 19.01 17.41 -5.54
N ARG A 44 18.87 17.10 -4.24
CA ARG A 44 19.98 17.19 -3.27
C ARG A 44 21.06 16.14 -3.50
N TYR A 45 20.69 14.93 -3.84
CA TYR A 45 21.58 13.79 -4.00
C TYR A 45 21.77 13.39 -5.47
N ALA A 46 21.67 14.37 -6.39
CA ALA A 46 21.94 14.15 -7.79
C ALA A 46 23.40 13.67 -7.98
N GLY A 47 23.58 12.56 -8.68
CA GLY A 47 24.91 11.97 -8.93
C GLY A 47 25.43 11.02 -7.83
N ILE A 48 24.67 10.80 -6.76
CA ILE A 48 24.97 9.81 -5.71
C ILE A 48 24.02 8.62 -5.88
N PRO A 49 24.51 7.37 -5.74
CA PRO A 49 23.63 6.20 -5.70
C PRO A 49 22.55 6.37 -4.64
N ALA A 50 21.27 6.38 -5.04
CA ALA A 50 20.18 6.68 -4.14
C ALA A 50 19.01 5.71 -4.30
N LEU A 51 18.58 5.09 -3.20
CA LEU A 51 17.32 4.36 -3.10
C LEU A 51 16.26 5.31 -2.51
N LEU A 52 15.48 5.92 -3.38
CA LEU A 52 14.42 6.86 -2.98
C LEU A 52 13.06 6.16 -3.08
N ARG A 53 12.36 6.08 -1.96
CA ARG A 53 11.01 5.52 -1.91
C ARG A 53 10.00 6.63 -1.73
N GLY A 54 9.13 6.77 -2.73
CA GLY A 54 7.99 7.69 -2.73
C GLY A 54 6.76 7.12 -2.04
N HIS A 55 5.65 7.80 -2.20
CA HIS A 55 4.34 7.28 -1.85
C HIS A 55 4.03 6.07 -2.74
N ARG A 56 3.76 4.94 -2.12
CA ARG A 56 3.35 3.72 -2.80
C ARG A 56 2.14 3.15 -2.11
N GLN A 57 1.32 2.44 -2.87
CA GLN A 57 0.08 1.83 -2.40
C GLN A 57 0.05 0.35 -2.77
N SER A 58 -0.82 -0.39 -2.14
CA SER A 58 -0.99 -1.81 -2.42
C SER A 58 -2.39 -2.10 -2.91
N VAL A 59 -2.48 -3.11 -3.75
CA VAL A 59 -3.74 -3.55 -4.36
C VAL A 59 -4.02 -5.00 -4.03
N ALA A 60 -5.30 -5.38 -4.04
CA ALA A 60 -5.73 -6.78 -4.00
C ALA A 60 -6.45 -7.15 -5.30
N VAL A 61 -6.22 -8.37 -5.77
CA VAL A 61 -6.95 -8.94 -6.92
C VAL A 61 -7.70 -10.16 -6.43
N LEU A 62 -9.02 -10.04 -6.39
CA LEU A 62 -9.91 -11.09 -5.90
C LEU A 62 -10.46 -11.91 -7.07
N SER A 63 -10.70 -13.20 -6.82
CA SER A 63 -11.29 -14.12 -7.78
C SER A 63 -12.82 -14.16 -7.74
N GLY A 64 -13.42 -13.57 -6.69
CA GLY A 64 -14.85 -13.64 -6.39
C GLY A 64 -15.27 -14.93 -5.68
N ARG A 65 -14.31 -15.79 -5.31
CA ARG A 65 -14.53 -17.08 -4.64
C ARG A 65 -13.79 -17.19 -3.31
N GLU A 66 -13.36 -16.06 -2.77
CA GLU A 66 -12.62 -15.99 -1.52
C GLU A 66 -13.43 -16.56 -0.37
N THR A 67 -12.77 -17.34 0.47
CA THR A 67 -13.32 -17.84 1.73
C THR A 67 -13.45 -16.71 2.75
N GLU A 68 -14.27 -16.89 3.78
CA GLU A 68 -14.39 -15.92 4.88
C GLU A 68 -13.03 -15.66 5.58
N ALA A 69 -12.17 -16.66 5.68
CA ALA A 69 -10.84 -16.51 6.25
C ALA A 69 -9.93 -15.61 5.38
N GLN A 70 -10.00 -15.77 4.05
CA GLN A 70 -9.25 -14.92 3.12
C GLN A 70 -9.76 -13.48 3.15
N LEU A 71 -11.08 -13.29 3.21
CA LEU A 71 -11.67 -11.95 3.33
C LEU A 71 -11.35 -11.29 4.68
N ALA A 72 -11.24 -12.07 5.76
CA ALA A 72 -10.78 -11.56 7.05
C ALA A 72 -9.29 -11.12 6.97
N GLY A 73 -8.43 -11.93 6.34
CA GLY A 73 -7.04 -11.55 6.09
C GLY A 73 -6.92 -10.29 5.23
N LEU A 74 -7.74 -10.16 4.19
CA LEU A 74 -7.79 -8.92 3.39
C LEU A 74 -8.22 -7.72 4.21
N ALA A 75 -9.17 -7.89 5.14
CA ALA A 75 -9.56 -6.84 6.05
C ALA A 75 -8.40 -6.38 6.94
N ASP A 76 -7.59 -7.31 7.44
CA ASP A 76 -6.37 -6.99 8.19
C ASP A 76 -5.36 -6.25 7.30
N ASP A 77 -5.15 -6.69 6.05
CA ASP A 77 -4.27 -6.02 5.09
C ASP A 77 -4.73 -4.60 4.75
N ILE A 78 -6.02 -4.33 4.75
CA ILE A 78 -6.57 -2.98 4.52
C ILE A 78 -6.40 -2.10 5.75
N TRP A 79 -6.77 -2.59 6.95
CA TRP A 79 -6.94 -1.74 8.14
C TRP A 79 -5.84 -1.86 9.19
N ALA A 80 -4.88 -2.78 9.04
CA ALA A 80 -3.71 -2.78 9.91
C ALA A 80 -3.08 -1.38 9.96
N TYR A 81 -2.65 -0.96 11.14
CA TYR A 81 -2.10 0.39 11.37
C TYR A 81 -3.02 1.53 10.88
N SER A 82 -4.34 1.31 10.90
CA SER A 82 -5.35 2.27 10.42
C SER A 82 -5.20 2.62 8.93
N GLY A 83 -4.75 1.71 8.10
CA GLY A 83 -4.59 1.91 6.65
C GLY A 83 -3.49 2.90 6.27
N LEU A 84 -2.56 3.22 7.18
CA LEU A 84 -1.53 4.25 6.96
C LEU A 84 -0.22 3.71 6.35
N GLY A 85 -0.07 2.40 6.25
CA GLY A 85 1.13 1.79 5.69
C GLY A 85 1.08 1.71 4.17
N CYS A 86 2.23 1.80 3.51
CA CYS A 86 2.33 1.60 2.07
C CYS A 86 1.97 0.16 1.61
N ARG A 87 1.93 -0.79 2.54
CA ARG A 87 1.50 -2.17 2.30
C ARG A 87 0.01 -2.40 2.55
N ASN A 88 -0.69 -1.42 3.14
CA ASN A 88 -2.13 -1.55 3.26
C ASN A 88 -2.79 -1.53 1.89
N VAL A 89 -3.70 -2.46 1.67
CA VAL A 89 -4.49 -2.52 0.43
C VAL A 89 -5.44 -1.33 0.41
N SER A 90 -5.38 -0.54 -0.63
CA SER A 90 -6.23 0.64 -0.82
C SER A 90 -7.13 0.55 -2.06
N LEU A 91 -6.79 -0.33 -2.99
CA LEU A 91 -7.61 -0.62 -4.18
C LEU A 91 -7.81 -2.13 -4.31
N VAL A 92 -9.05 -2.55 -4.53
CA VAL A 92 -9.43 -3.95 -4.69
C VAL A 92 -10.01 -4.19 -6.07
N PHE A 93 -9.40 -5.07 -6.84
CA PHE A 93 -9.96 -5.54 -8.11
C PHE A 93 -10.93 -6.70 -7.88
N LEU A 94 -12.13 -6.60 -8.43
CA LEU A 94 -13.21 -7.58 -8.34
C LEU A 94 -13.62 -8.06 -9.72
N PRO A 95 -13.94 -9.35 -9.93
CA PRO A 95 -14.58 -9.79 -11.16
C PRO A 95 -15.89 -9.05 -11.39
N GLU A 96 -16.26 -8.80 -12.66
CA GLU A 96 -17.56 -8.26 -13.00
C GLU A 96 -18.69 -9.15 -12.42
N GLY A 97 -19.68 -8.54 -11.79
CA GLY A 97 -20.77 -9.25 -11.11
C GLY A 97 -20.47 -9.74 -9.68
N ALA A 98 -19.24 -9.70 -9.21
CA ALA A 98 -18.93 -10.02 -7.82
C ALA A 98 -19.28 -8.86 -6.87
N GLU A 99 -19.70 -9.20 -5.66
CA GLU A 99 -19.94 -8.21 -4.60
C GLU A 99 -18.70 -8.00 -3.73
N LEU A 100 -18.45 -6.74 -3.36
CA LEU A 100 -17.41 -6.42 -2.40
C LEU A 100 -17.88 -6.82 -0.99
N ARG A 101 -17.32 -7.91 -0.46
CA ARG A 101 -17.62 -8.41 0.89
C ARG A 101 -16.41 -8.17 1.79
N LEU A 102 -16.44 -7.06 2.53
CA LEU A 102 -15.43 -6.70 3.51
C LEU A 102 -16.08 -6.57 4.88
N ARG A 103 -15.46 -7.16 5.88
CA ARG A 103 -15.82 -6.95 7.29
C ARG A 103 -14.87 -5.91 7.89
N MET A 104 -15.45 -4.85 8.44
CA MET A 104 -14.69 -3.85 9.15
C MET A 104 -14.26 -4.37 10.52
N PRO A 105 -12.97 -4.24 10.89
CA PRO A 105 -12.54 -4.43 12.26
C PRO A 105 -13.01 -3.28 13.15
N ALA A 106 -12.84 -3.42 14.46
CA ALA A 106 -13.01 -2.30 15.38
C ALA A 106 -11.99 -1.19 15.05
N VAL A 107 -12.47 0.03 14.83
CA VAL A 107 -11.61 1.16 14.45
C VAL A 107 -11.50 2.18 15.58
N GLN A 108 -10.35 2.84 15.65
CA GLN A 108 -10.09 3.91 16.59
C GLN A 108 -10.96 5.14 16.32
N ALA A 109 -11.25 5.93 17.37
CA ALA A 109 -12.10 7.11 17.27
C ALA A 109 -11.63 8.12 16.21
N LYS A 110 -10.31 8.32 16.05
CA LYS A 110 -9.75 9.20 15.01
C LYS A 110 -10.06 8.71 13.60
N TYR A 111 -9.96 7.40 13.35
CA TYR A 111 -10.32 6.80 12.07
C TYR A 111 -11.82 6.98 11.77
N ARG A 112 -12.66 6.79 12.80
CA ARG A 112 -14.11 7.00 12.69
C ARG A 112 -14.45 8.44 12.30
N ASN A 113 -13.75 9.43 12.80
CA ASN A 113 -13.97 10.83 12.40
C ASN A 113 -13.66 11.05 10.92
N ASN A 114 -12.57 10.49 10.40
CA ASN A 114 -12.26 10.54 8.98
C ASN A 114 -13.37 9.87 8.14
N TYR A 115 -13.86 8.71 8.56
CA TYR A 115 -14.99 8.05 7.91
C TYR A 115 -16.23 8.92 7.86
N LEU A 116 -16.65 9.54 8.98
CA LEU A 116 -17.82 10.42 9.03
C LEU A 116 -17.66 11.60 8.09
N GLN A 117 -16.48 12.20 8.03
CA GLN A 117 -16.15 13.30 7.12
C GLN A 117 -16.21 12.85 5.66
N THR A 118 -15.53 11.77 5.31
CA THR A 118 -15.50 11.26 3.92
C THR A 118 -16.89 10.90 3.44
N ARG A 119 -17.67 10.19 4.28
CA ARG A 119 -19.05 9.85 3.98
C ARG A 119 -19.92 11.07 3.74
N ALA A 120 -19.78 12.11 4.56
CA ALA A 120 -20.53 13.35 4.39
C ALA A 120 -20.17 14.06 3.07
N LEU A 121 -18.87 14.14 2.75
CA LEU A 121 -18.40 14.76 1.51
C LEU A 121 -18.91 14.02 0.27
N LEU A 122 -18.82 12.70 0.24
CA LEU A 122 -19.32 11.89 -0.88
C LEU A 122 -20.82 12.05 -1.08
N ARG A 123 -21.60 12.11 0.02
CA ARG A 123 -23.05 12.42 -0.07
C ARG A 123 -23.34 13.79 -0.62
N MET A 124 -22.60 14.80 -0.19
CA MET A 124 -22.76 16.18 -0.68
C MET A 124 -22.40 16.28 -2.17
N GLN A 125 -21.42 15.52 -2.63
CA GLN A 125 -20.99 15.47 -4.03
C GLN A 125 -21.89 14.60 -4.91
N GLY A 126 -22.83 13.84 -4.31
CA GLY A 126 -23.66 12.89 -5.05
C GLY A 126 -22.90 11.66 -5.58
N CYS A 127 -21.70 11.39 -5.05
CA CYS A 127 -20.90 10.25 -5.46
C CYS A 127 -21.49 8.96 -4.85
N PRO A 128 -21.74 7.90 -5.65
CA PRO A 128 -22.17 6.62 -5.14
C PRO A 128 -21.03 5.95 -4.36
N PHE A 129 -21.36 5.32 -3.26
CA PHE A 129 -20.41 4.54 -2.46
C PHE A 129 -21.13 3.43 -1.67
N VAL A 130 -20.39 2.41 -1.29
CA VAL A 130 -20.83 1.36 -0.35
C VAL A 130 -20.39 1.76 1.06
N ASP A 131 -21.34 1.83 1.98
CA ASP A 131 -21.04 2.16 3.39
C ASP A 131 -20.70 0.85 4.13
N LEU A 132 -19.44 0.74 4.56
CA LEU A 132 -18.92 -0.42 5.31
C LEU A 132 -19.06 -0.24 6.84
N GLY A 133 -19.70 0.85 7.31
CA GLY A 133 -19.93 1.13 8.73
C GLY A 133 -18.79 1.88 9.43
N ALA A 134 -17.55 1.78 8.97
CA ALA A 134 -16.41 2.56 9.48
C ALA A 134 -15.44 2.99 8.37
N ALA A 135 -15.68 2.60 7.13
CA ALA A 135 -15.05 3.09 5.91
C ALA A 135 -16.11 3.17 4.81
N VAL A 136 -15.78 3.80 3.72
CA VAL A 136 -16.58 3.83 2.48
C VAL A 136 -15.81 3.15 1.36
N ALA A 137 -16.50 2.40 0.51
CA ALA A 137 -15.91 1.85 -0.70
C ALA A 137 -16.48 2.56 -1.93
N VAL A 138 -15.59 3.05 -2.79
CA VAL A 138 -15.94 3.80 -4.01
C VAL A 138 -15.50 3.02 -5.24
N GLU A 139 -16.39 2.89 -6.22
CA GLU A 139 -16.06 2.22 -7.47
C GLU A 139 -15.25 3.17 -8.37
N GLN A 140 -13.95 2.92 -8.46
CA GLN A 140 -13.00 3.71 -9.26
C GLN A 140 -11.72 2.92 -9.51
N GLN A 141 -10.97 3.26 -10.55
CA GLN A 141 -9.67 2.65 -10.86
C GLN A 141 -8.48 3.46 -10.29
N GLU A 142 -8.75 4.61 -9.72
CA GLU A 142 -7.75 5.44 -9.07
C GLU A 142 -7.60 5.07 -7.60
N PHE A 143 -6.43 5.30 -7.05
CA PHE A 143 -6.22 5.14 -5.61
C PHE A 143 -7.04 6.14 -4.79
N PRO A 144 -7.55 5.72 -3.61
CA PRO A 144 -8.35 6.61 -2.76
C PRO A 144 -7.52 7.80 -2.25
N ARG A 145 -8.19 8.92 -2.07
CA ARG A 145 -7.57 10.16 -1.55
C ARG A 145 -7.80 10.36 -0.06
N ALA A 146 -8.73 9.64 0.52
CA ALA A 146 -9.09 9.74 1.94
C ALA A 146 -8.72 8.46 2.70
N LEU A 147 -8.28 8.61 3.94
CA LEU A 147 -7.81 7.51 4.79
C LEU A 147 -8.89 6.43 5.04
N SER A 148 -10.15 6.83 5.10
CA SER A 148 -11.28 5.93 5.36
C SER A 148 -12.04 5.53 4.09
N GLU A 149 -11.43 5.74 2.95
CA GLU A 149 -11.92 5.36 1.63
C GLU A 149 -11.12 4.17 1.11
N ILE A 150 -11.81 3.23 0.50
CA ILE A 150 -11.24 2.10 -0.22
C ILE A 150 -11.76 2.19 -1.64
N ALA A 151 -10.86 2.14 -2.61
CA ALA A 151 -11.26 2.02 -3.99
C ALA A 151 -11.53 0.56 -4.35
N TYR A 152 -12.49 0.31 -5.23
CA TYR A 152 -12.61 -0.98 -5.89
C TYR A 152 -12.92 -0.80 -7.37
N ALA A 153 -12.38 -1.69 -8.19
CA ALA A 153 -12.57 -1.66 -9.63
C ALA A 153 -13.03 -3.04 -10.10
N ARG A 154 -13.90 -3.07 -11.11
CA ARG A 154 -14.35 -4.32 -11.72
C ARG A 154 -13.51 -4.66 -12.92
N TYR A 155 -13.18 -5.95 -13.08
CA TYR A 155 -12.46 -6.45 -14.22
C TYR A 155 -13.21 -7.62 -14.89
N ARG A 156 -13.01 -7.78 -16.20
CA ARG A 156 -13.58 -8.88 -16.99
C ARG A 156 -12.55 -9.97 -17.28
N SER A 157 -11.28 -9.58 -17.33
CA SER A 157 -10.19 -10.51 -17.60
C SER A 157 -8.96 -10.21 -16.75
N ALA A 158 -8.16 -11.23 -16.48
CA ALA A 158 -6.88 -11.08 -15.79
C ALA A 158 -5.90 -10.17 -16.58
N ASP A 159 -6.04 -10.10 -17.91
CA ASP A 159 -5.19 -9.26 -18.75
C ASP A 159 -5.47 -7.77 -18.53
N GLU A 160 -6.72 -7.37 -18.24
CA GLU A 160 -7.06 -5.99 -17.88
C GLU A 160 -6.33 -5.59 -16.59
N VAL A 161 -6.34 -6.46 -15.58
CA VAL A 161 -5.65 -6.23 -14.31
C VAL A 161 -4.13 -6.18 -14.52
N ALA A 162 -3.58 -7.11 -15.32
CA ALA A 162 -2.15 -7.12 -15.61
C ALA A 162 -1.70 -5.86 -16.35
N ALA A 163 -2.49 -5.35 -17.28
CA ALA A 163 -2.20 -4.10 -17.98
C ALA A 163 -2.20 -2.91 -17.02
N TRP A 164 -3.21 -2.81 -16.14
CA TRP A 164 -3.30 -1.77 -15.14
C TRP A 164 -2.11 -1.81 -14.16
N LEU A 165 -1.74 -3.01 -13.68
CA LEU A 165 -0.58 -3.19 -12.78
C LEU A 165 0.73 -2.76 -13.44
N ALA A 166 0.90 -3.05 -14.74
CA ALA A 166 2.07 -2.64 -15.49
C ALA A 166 2.15 -1.11 -15.68
N GLU A 167 1.01 -0.47 -15.92
CA GLU A 167 0.94 0.99 -16.05
C GLU A 167 1.26 1.71 -14.74
N HIS A 168 0.85 1.14 -13.59
CA HIS A 168 1.00 1.75 -12.26
C HIS A 168 2.18 1.17 -11.44
N ASP A 169 3.08 0.40 -12.06
CA ASP A 169 4.19 -0.29 -11.39
C ASP A 169 5.00 0.63 -10.45
N ALA A 170 5.26 1.86 -10.86
CA ALA A 170 6.00 2.84 -10.06
C ALA A 170 5.28 3.26 -8.76
N GLU A 171 3.96 3.16 -8.74
CA GLU A 171 3.10 3.55 -7.60
C GLU A 171 2.79 2.37 -6.68
N LEU A 172 3.09 1.13 -7.13
CA LEU A 172 2.75 -0.08 -6.40
C LEU A 172 3.84 -0.48 -5.40
N GLN A 173 3.39 -0.92 -4.22
CA GLN A 173 4.23 -1.54 -3.19
C GLN A 173 4.04 -3.05 -3.15
N CYS A 174 2.79 -3.53 -3.15
CA CYS A 174 2.44 -4.94 -3.11
C CYS A 174 1.19 -5.21 -3.94
N VAL A 175 1.08 -6.44 -4.44
CA VAL A 175 -0.14 -7.00 -5.01
C VAL A 175 -0.51 -8.22 -4.18
N VAL A 176 -1.70 -8.23 -3.59
CA VAL A 176 -2.27 -9.35 -2.82
C VAL A 176 -3.19 -10.12 -3.74
N THR A 177 -2.90 -11.39 -3.96
CA THR A 177 -3.72 -12.24 -4.84
C THR A 177 -3.54 -13.71 -4.49
N GLU A 178 -4.56 -14.52 -4.69
CA GLU A 178 -4.47 -15.99 -4.56
C GLU A 178 -3.72 -16.60 -5.75
N THR A 179 -3.96 -16.07 -6.94
CA THR A 179 -3.31 -16.52 -8.18
C THR A 179 -2.56 -15.35 -8.78
N PRO A 180 -1.25 -15.43 -8.98
CA PRO A 180 -0.51 -14.33 -9.59
C PRO A 180 -1.11 -14.01 -10.96
N PRO A 181 -1.33 -12.72 -11.28
CA PRO A 181 -1.78 -12.31 -12.59
C PRO A 181 -0.77 -12.79 -13.66
N PRO A 182 -1.21 -13.07 -14.87
CA PRO A 182 -0.29 -13.42 -15.95
C PRO A 182 0.75 -12.31 -16.11
N ALA A 183 2.02 -12.69 -16.21
CA ALA A 183 3.08 -11.71 -16.45
C ALA A 183 2.72 -10.90 -17.69
N PRO A 184 2.84 -9.56 -17.66
CA PRO A 184 2.58 -8.77 -18.85
C PRO A 184 3.42 -9.30 -20.00
N ARG A 185 2.81 -9.56 -21.15
CA ARG A 185 3.53 -9.93 -22.36
C ARG A 185 4.57 -8.85 -22.60
N ALA A 186 5.85 -9.24 -22.55
CA ALA A 186 6.97 -8.34 -22.74
C ALA A 186 6.74 -7.48 -23.99
N ALA A 187 6.36 -6.24 -23.82
CA ALA A 187 6.62 -5.23 -24.80
C ALA A 187 8.15 -5.14 -24.89
N SER A 188 8.68 -5.09 -26.11
CA SER A 188 10.11 -5.07 -26.43
C SER A 188 10.93 -4.25 -25.44
N PRO A 189 12.14 -4.71 -25.06
CA PRO A 189 12.86 -4.20 -23.92
C PRO A 189 13.15 -2.71 -24.07
N PRO A 190 12.78 -1.87 -23.10
CA PRO A 190 13.38 -0.58 -22.98
C PRO A 190 14.84 -0.76 -22.58
N LEU A 191 15.70 0.12 -23.07
CA LEU A 191 17.13 0.20 -22.77
C LEU A 191 17.40 0.09 -21.26
N PRO A 192 18.52 -0.49 -20.81
CA PRO A 192 18.76 -0.87 -19.44
C PRO A 192 18.88 0.34 -18.52
N SER A 193 17.80 0.66 -17.84
CA SER A 193 17.87 1.33 -16.55
C SER A 193 17.93 0.24 -15.48
N PRO A 194 18.72 0.37 -14.41
CA PRO A 194 18.71 -0.58 -13.32
C PRO A 194 17.32 -0.59 -12.68
N SER A 195 16.48 -1.53 -13.11
CA SER A 195 15.14 -1.70 -12.57
C SER A 195 15.24 -2.26 -11.16
N PRO A 196 14.51 -1.70 -10.18
CA PRO A 196 14.34 -2.36 -8.91
C PRO A 196 13.68 -3.74 -9.13
N PRO A 197 13.97 -4.73 -8.28
CA PRO A 197 13.45 -6.08 -8.43
C PRO A 197 11.92 -6.07 -8.47
N ALA A 198 11.36 -6.98 -9.27
CA ALA A 198 9.93 -7.19 -9.37
C ALA A 198 9.27 -7.24 -7.98
N HIS A 199 8.11 -6.59 -7.85
CA HIS A 199 7.39 -6.53 -6.57
C HIS A 199 7.12 -7.96 -6.07
N PRO A 200 7.40 -8.24 -4.80
CA PRO A 200 7.05 -9.53 -4.25
C PRO A 200 5.53 -9.69 -4.25
N VAL A 201 5.06 -10.78 -4.85
CA VAL A 201 3.69 -11.25 -4.70
C VAL A 201 3.65 -11.97 -3.36
N TYR A 202 2.90 -11.41 -2.40
CA TYR A 202 2.73 -12.04 -1.10
C TYR A 202 1.38 -12.78 -1.08
N PRO A 203 1.34 -14.06 -0.72
CA PRO A 203 0.09 -14.69 -0.34
C PRO A 203 -0.47 -13.97 0.89
N ALA A 204 -1.80 -13.89 1.00
CA ALA A 204 -2.45 -13.33 2.18
C ALA A 204 -1.84 -13.93 3.45
N LEU A 205 -1.33 -13.09 4.34
CA LEU A 205 -0.73 -13.55 5.58
C LEU A 205 -1.82 -14.22 6.46
N PRO A 206 -1.53 -15.36 7.06
CA PRO A 206 -2.41 -15.92 8.08
C PRO A 206 -2.55 -14.91 9.23
N PRO A 207 -3.70 -14.85 9.91
CA PRO A 207 -3.94 -13.92 11.00
C PRO A 207 -2.86 -14.10 12.09
N THR A 208 -2.18 -13.01 12.41
CA THR A 208 -1.02 -13.01 13.33
C THR A 208 -1.38 -12.93 14.80
N HIS A 209 -2.67 -12.98 15.17
CA HIS A 209 -3.08 -12.96 16.57
C HIS A 209 -3.97 -14.14 16.92
N PRO A 210 -3.63 -14.90 17.98
CA PRO A 210 -4.60 -15.78 18.61
C PRO A 210 -5.75 -14.92 19.19
N PRO A 211 -6.97 -15.46 19.25
CA PRO A 211 -8.08 -14.75 19.89
C PRO A 211 -7.66 -14.42 21.33
N ALA A 212 -7.81 -13.15 21.71
CA ALA A 212 -7.65 -12.76 23.09
C ALA A 212 -8.79 -13.42 23.88
N ASP A 213 -8.44 -14.45 24.66
CA ASP A 213 -9.28 -14.98 25.71
C ASP A 213 -9.43 -13.89 26.79
N VAL A 214 -10.60 -13.25 26.86
CA VAL A 214 -11.33 -12.84 28.07
C VAL A 214 -12.79 -12.70 27.73
#